data_f882c94e41f6beb4af006b63c2fcafab
#
_entry.id   f882c94e41f6beb4af006b63c2fcafab
#
_cell.length_a   1.000
_cell.length_b   1.000
_cell.length_c   1.000
_cell.angle_alpha   90.00
_cell.angle_beta   90.00
_cell.angle_gamma   90.00
#
_symmetry.space_group_name_H-M   'P 1'
#
loop_
_entity.id
_entity.type
_entity.pdbx_description
1 polymer ?
#
loop_
_entity_poly.entity_id
_entity_poly.type
_entity_poly.pdbx_seq_one_letter_code
_entity_poly.pdbx_strand_id
1 'polypeptide(L)'
;MLHPMNTPMLDRERGLVTSGHGIIHPRMCTSLASAGATDFARIFSGGGGLEPYGALCGEVSMDLFDRGGFSGKGIIDAEALLIFSQKHIPDGKVLSHDAIEGAYLRGGYMSDVEFSDSFPVSPVAYFRRSHRWIRGDWQNAGWIFRKEAGLPDAERWRLFDSLRRSLVAPATFAAIFAGLLLAHRGVILAAWAALIALTAGLLISFTELASDRPEALKAKYHSRTLGGIGASIVQTAFRLWLLPYEAWISLSAIVTALWRMLISRKSLLEWETSAQSGSKRLSAAAYFKSMWPAPVSGLCLMIFSIGIFAKAAGLMWLFAPIAAFALALPAKKEKEPTAQERSYLLGCAKDIWSYFDTFCTEQDNYLPPDNFQEQPPVGIAHRTSPTNIGLALCSAMCAQELGITDLTRVVSFIASMLGTMEKLQRYSGHFCNWYDTRTLRALEPRYLSAVDCGNLCACLITLQNWLLGKGFDALADRVQTLVSDMDFSIFYSYRRGLMHIGIDLEKGKASPGLYRSEEHTSELQSLIRI
;
A
#
# COMPACT_ATOMS: atom_id res chain seq x y z
N MET A 1 3.58 6.80 20.79
CA MET A 1 4.45 6.48 21.94
C MET A 1 4.27 7.41 23.12
N LEU A 2 4.14 8.71 22.93
CA LEU A 2 4.04 9.66 24.06
C LEU A 2 2.70 9.64 24.83
N HIS A 3 1.66 9.02 24.28
CA HIS A 3 0.40 8.86 24.97
C HIS A 3 0.57 7.92 26.18
N PRO A 4 0.04 8.24 27.38
CA PRO A 4 0.25 7.43 28.59
C PRO A 4 -0.07 5.94 28.44
N MET A 5 -1.11 5.60 27.67
CA MET A 5 -1.48 4.20 27.41
C MET A 5 -0.49 3.45 26.49
N ASN A 6 0.29 4.18 25.69
CA ASN A 6 1.27 3.60 24.76
C ASN A 6 2.69 3.61 25.33
N THR A 7 2.93 4.32 26.43
CA THR A 7 4.25 4.35 27.07
C THR A 7 4.62 2.95 27.57
N PRO A 8 5.80 2.41 27.18
CA PRO A 8 6.18 1.06 27.55
C PRO A 8 6.42 0.92 29.05
N MET A 9 5.79 -0.06 29.65
CA MET A 9 6.12 -0.52 31.01
C MET A 9 7.07 -1.72 30.92
N LEU A 10 8.31 -1.50 31.32
CA LEU A 10 9.40 -2.44 31.15
C LEU A 10 9.62 -3.30 32.39
N ASP A 11 9.51 -4.62 32.25
CA ASP A 11 10.05 -5.58 33.21
C ASP A 11 11.56 -5.71 33.00
N ARG A 12 12.33 -5.00 33.83
CA ARG A 12 13.80 -4.95 33.70
C ARG A 12 14.44 -6.31 34.05
N GLU A 13 13.82 -7.14 34.85
CA GLU A 13 14.36 -8.47 35.20
C GLU A 13 14.19 -9.44 34.03
N ARG A 14 13.08 -9.36 33.31
CA ARG A 14 12.81 -10.21 32.16
C ARG A 14 13.28 -9.60 30.83
N GLY A 15 13.53 -8.29 30.79
CA GLY A 15 13.88 -7.57 29.55
C GLY A 15 12.77 -7.58 28.53
N LEU A 16 11.51 -7.42 28.98
CA LEU A 16 10.35 -7.39 28.10
C LEU A 16 9.37 -6.27 28.49
N VAL A 17 8.59 -5.80 27.53
CA VAL A 17 7.53 -4.83 27.74
C VAL A 17 6.24 -5.55 28.11
N THR A 18 5.68 -5.21 29.28
CA THR A 18 4.47 -5.85 29.83
C THR A 18 3.19 -5.11 29.47
N SER A 19 3.26 -3.80 29.33
CA SER A 19 2.14 -2.92 28.96
C SER A 19 2.64 -1.76 28.12
N GLY A 20 1.77 -1.13 27.34
CA GLY A 20 2.17 -0.15 26.34
C GLY A 20 2.96 -0.80 25.20
N HIS A 21 3.72 -0.01 24.44
CA HIS A 21 4.46 -0.47 23.28
C HIS A 21 5.88 0.09 23.25
N GLY A 22 6.88 -0.77 23.29
CA GLY A 22 8.29 -0.38 23.13
C GLY A 22 8.67 -0.17 21.66
N ILE A 23 7.87 -0.67 20.73
CA ILE A 23 7.98 -0.43 19.29
C ILE A 23 6.62 -0.01 18.75
N ILE A 24 6.59 1.00 17.89
CA ILE A 24 5.42 1.34 17.09
C ILE A 24 5.86 1.37 15.62
N HIS A 25 5.22 0.56 14.79
CA HIS A 25 5.55 0.48 13.37
C HIS A 25 4.38 0.94 12.49
N PRO A 26 4.69 1.61 11.37
CA PRO A 26 3.69 2.04 10.40
C PRO A 26 3.28 0.88 9.49
N ARG A 27 2.23 1.10 8.73
CA ARG A 27 1.89 0.24 7.60
C ARG A 27 3.00 0.25 6.55
N MET A 28 3.42 -0.94 6.13
CA MET A 28 4.45 -1.09 5.10
C MET A 28 3.80 -1.35 3.74
N CYS A 29 4.02 -0.45 2.80
CA CYS A 29 3.50 -0.54 1.43
C CYS A 29 4.60 -0.69 0.40
N THR A 30 4.23 -1.14 -0.79
CA THR A 30 5.15 -1.23 -1.92
C THR A 30 5.07 0.04 -2.76
N SER A 31 6.22 0.65 -3.11
CA SER A 31 6.24 1.82 -3.97
C SER A 31 5.71 1.48 -5.37
N LEU A 32 4.83 2.34 -5.91
CA LEU A 32 4.21 2.16 -7.22
C LEU A 32 5.24 2.07 -8.36
N ALA A 33 6.30 2.86 -8.26
CA ALA A 33 7.37 2.84 -9.25
C ALA A 33 8.05 1.47 -9.32
N SER A 34 8.31 0.82 -8.18
CA SER A 34 8.90 -0.53 -8.16
C SER A 34 7.89 -1.61 -8.51
N ALA A 35 6.63 -1.48 -8.08
CA ALA A 35 5.56 -2.42 -8.42
C ALA A 35 5.25 -2.46 -9.92
N GLY A 36 5.41 -1.33 -10.63
CA GLY A 36 5.21 -1.24 -12.08
C GLY A 36 6.46 -1.49 -12.93
N ALA A 37 7.63 -1.76 -12.33
CA ALA A 37 8.90 -1.79 -13.05
C ALA A 37 9.06 -2.99 -14.00
N THR A 38 8.49 -4.14 -13.66
CA THR A 38 8.54 -5.39 -14.44
C THR A 38 7.21 -6.12 -14.35
N ASP A 39 6.96 -7.06 -15.26
CA ASP A 39 5.75 -7.91 -15.18
C ASP A 39 5.78 -8.79 -13.92
N PHE A 40 6.96 -9.23 -13.46
CA PHE A 40 7.10 -9.92 -12.19
C PHE A 40 6.63 -9.06 -11.01
N ALA A 41 7.17 -7.85 -10.90
CA ALA A 41 6.78 -6.95 -9.81
C ALA A 41 5.28 -6.62 -9.86
N ARG A 42 4.72 -6.36 -11.05
CA ARG A 42 3.30 -6.09 -11.25
C ARG A 42 2.39 -7.22 -10.78
N ILE A 43 2.80 -8.49 -11.00
CA ILE A 43 2.03 -9.67 -10.60
C ILE A 43 2.19 -9.95 -9.09
N PHE A 44 3.42 -9.82 -8.56
CA PHE A 44 3.74 -10.32 -7.22
C PHE A 44 3.77 -9.25 -6.12
N SER A 45 3.77 -7.95 -6.44
CA SER A 45 3.71 -6.89 -5.42
C SER A 45 2.37 -6.81 -4.68
N GLY A 46 1.35 -7.47 -5.21
CA GLY A 46 0.06 -7.67 -4.56
C GLY A 46 -0.73 -6.39 -4.30
N GLY A 47 -1.68 -6.45 -3.37
CA GLY A 47 -2.54 -5.35 -2.94
C GLY A 47 -1.87 -4.33 -2.01
N GLY A 48 -0.56 -4.18 -2.06
CA GLY A 48 0.16 -3.07 -1.43
C GLY A 48 0.79 -3.33 -0.07
N GLY A 49 0.65 -4.50 0.54
CA GLY A 49 1.30 -4.81 1.83
C GLY A 49 2.50 -5.74 1.68
N LEU A 50 3.57 -5.51 2.44
CA LEU A 50 4.71 -6.43 2.56
C LEU A 50 4.43 -7.53 3.59
N GLU A 51 3.56 -7.24 4.55
CA GLU A 51 3.17 -8.15 5.63
C GLU A 51 1.83 -8.79 5.32
N PRO A 52 1.71 -10.13 5.41
CA PRO A 52 0.45 -10.83 5.16
C PRO A 52 -0.66 -10.48 6.15
N TYR A 53 -0.29 -9.99 7.33
CA TYR A 53 -1.21 -9.70 8.43
C TYR A 53 -1.61 -8.23 8.52
N GLY A 54 -0.87 -7.32 7.86
CA GLY A 54 -1.11 -5.88 7.86
C GLY A 54 -1.86 -5.42 6.61
N ALA A 55 -3.06 -5.96 6.38
CA ALA A 55 -3.89 -5.56 5.23
C ALA A 55 -4.79 -4.37 5.58
N LEU A 56 -4.75 -3.35 4.74
CA LEU A 56 -5.66 -2.20 4.69
C LEU A 56 -5.76 -1.31 5.96
N CYS A 57 -6.49 -1.68 6.99
CA CYS A 57 -6.81 -0.77 8.10
C CYS A 57 -6.41 -1.28 9.49
N GLY A 58 -5.89 -2.49 9.61
CA GLY A 58 -5.55 -3.09 10.90
C GLY A 58 -4.59 -4.26 10.75
N GLU A 59 -4.01 -4.67 11.85
CA GLU A 59 -3.20 -5.89 11.94
C GLU A 59 -3.93 -6.88 12.84
N VAL A 60 -4.25 -8.06 12.29
CA VAL A 60 -5.05 -9.08 12.99
C VAL A 60 -4.49 -9.45 14.36
N SER A 61 -3.17 -9.52 14.50
CA SER A 61 -2.53 -9.82 15.79
C SER A 61 -2.63 -8.66 16.78
N MET A 62 -2.63 -7.42 16.29
CA MET A 62 -2.88 -6.25 17.13
C MET A 62 -4.31 -6.24 17.64
N ASP A 63 -5.27 -6.55 16.78
CA ASP A 63 -6.69 -6.57 17.13
C ASP A 63 -7.04 -7.72 18.10
N LEU A 64 -6.41 -8.90 17.93
CA LEU A 64 -6.71 -10.08 18.77
C LEU A 64 -5.89 -10.14 20.06
N PHE A 65 -4.64 -9.68 20.05
CA PHE A 65 -3.68 -9.91 21.13
C PHE A 65 -3.06 -8.63 21.68
N ASP A 66 -3.44 -7.46 21.15
CA ASP A 66 -2.85 -6.16 21.47
C ASP A 66 -1.31 -6.18 21.29
N ARG A 67 -0.86 -6.88 20.22
CA ARG A 67 0.55 -7.06 19.87
C ARG A 67 0.69 -7.14 18.35
N GLY A 68 1.30 -6.14 17.76
CA GLY A 68 1.61 -6.10 16.33
C GLY A 68 2.92 -6.83 15.97
N GLY A 69 3.09 -7.16 14.71
CA GLY A 69 4.37 -7.59 14.15
C GLY A 69 5.35 -6.43 14.04
N PHE A 70 6.64 -6.75 13.78
CA PHE A 70 7.64 -5.73 13.48
C PHE A 70 8.51 -6.19 12.32
N SER A 71 8.71 -5.30 11.35
CA SER A 71 9.44 -5.56 10.11
C SER A 71 10.72 -4.72 9.98
N GLY A 72 11.25 -4.24 11.11
CA GLY A 72 12.51 -3.49 11.16
C GLY A 72 12.39 -1.99 10.84
N LYS A 73 11.16 -1.45 10.75
CA LYS A 73 10.93 -0.03 10.48
C LYS A 73 9.86 0.53 11.40
N GLY A 74 10.19 1.59 12.13
CA GLY A 74 9.28 2.21 13.08
C GLY A 74 9.99 3.08 14.09
N ILE A 75 9.27 3.46 15.13
CA ILE A 75 9.80 4.18 16.30
C ILE A 75 10.02 3.15 17.41
N ILE A 76 11.19 3.19 18.03
CA ILE A 76 11.59 2.25 19.06
C ILE A 76 11.96 3.04 20.31
N ASP A 77 11.50 2.59 21.48
CA ASP A 77 11.95 3.09 22.77
C ASP A 77 13.39 2.64 23.04
N ALA A 78 14.30 3.60 23.20
CA ALA A 78 15.72 3.33 23.27
C ALA A 78 16.11 2.56 24.55
N GLU A 79 15.45 2.84 25.68
CA GLU A 79 15.72 2.15 26.95
C GLU A 79 15.25 0.69 26.88
N ALA A 80 14.04 0.48 26.38
CA ALA A 80 13.48 -0.87 26.21
C ALA A 80 14.34 -1.70 25.25
N LEU A 81 14.78 -1.13 24.11
CA LEU A 81 15.66 -1.79 23.16
C LEU A 81 17.00 -2.16 23.78
N LEU A 82 17.62 -1.25 24.54
CA LEU A 82 18.93 -1.50 25.16
C LEU A 82 18.86 -2.66 26.16
N ILE A 83 17.87 -2.66 27.04
CA ILE A 83 17.70 -3.72 28.05
C ILE A 83 17.35 -5.06 27.40
N PHE A 84 16.47 -5.06 26.41
CA PHE A 84 16.15 -6.25 25.63
C PHE A 84 17.38 -6.81 24.92
N SER A 85 18.13 -5.99 24.19
CA SER A 85 19.28 -6.44 23.40
C SER A 85 20.37 -7.04 24.27
N GLN A 86 20.68 -6.41 25.41
CA GLN A 86 21.67 -6.92 26.36
C GLN A 86 21.31 -8.29 26.95
N LYS A 87 20.00 -8.56 27.13
CA LYS A 87 19.55 -9.81 27.76
C LYS A 87 19.29 -10.94 26.79
N HIS A 88 18.76 -10.62 25.61
CA HIS A 88 18.17 -11.63 24.74
C HIS A 88 18.91 -11.79 23.40
N ILE A 89 19.62 -10.78 22.92
CA ILE A 89 20.32 -10.87 21.65
C ILE A 89 21.80 -11.20 21.87
N PRO A 90 22.25 -12.41 21.52
CA PRO A 90 23.67 -12.73 21.60
C PRO A 90 24.42 -12.01 20.47
N ASP A 91 25.52 -11.33 20.83
CA ASP A 91 26.33 -10.55 19.91
C ASP A 91 26.77 -11.37 18.67
N GLY A 92 26.55 -10.81 17.51
CA GLY A 92 27.02 -11.36 16.25
C GLY A 92 26.36 -12.68 15.80
N LYS A 93 25.23 -13.09 16.38
CA LYS A 93 24.62 -14.42 16.11
C LYS A 93 23.27 -14.38 15.41
N VAL A 94 22.55 -13.26 15.43
CA VAL A 94 21.18 -13.15 14.90
C VAL A 94 21.18 -12.25 13.67
N LEU A 95 20.76 -12.79 12.52
CA LEU A 95 20.73 -12.08 11.24
C LEU A 95 19.50 -11.18 11.10
N SER A 96 18.34 -11.64 11.58
CA SER A 96 17.07 -10.92 11.54
C SER A 96 16.44 -10.98 12.92
N HIS A 97 16.57 -9.88 13.66
CA HIS A 97 16.07 -9.77 15.03
C HIS A 97 14.69 -9.13 15.10
N ASP A 98 14.18 -8.57 14.00
CA ASP A 98 12.94 -7.80 13.94
C ASP A 98 11.75 -8.51 14.63
N ALA A 99 11.53 -9.80 14.30
CA ALA A 99 10.45 -10.59 14.88
C ALA A 99 10.59 -10.79 16.39
N ILE A 100 11.84 -10.93 16.89
CA ILE A 100 12.11 -11.08 18.32
C ILE A 100 11.93 -9.73 19.02
N GLU A 101 12.42 -8.65 18.42
CA GLU A 101 12.21 -7.29 18.95
C GLU A 101 10.73 -6.99 19.09
N GLY A 102 9.93 -7.24 18.04
CA GLY A 102 8.47 -7.07 18.10
C GLY A 102 7.83 -7.87 19.22
N ALA A 103 8.28 -9.10 19.43
CA ALA A 103 7.77 -9.99 20.45
C ALA A 103 8.08 -9.53 21.89
N TYR A 104 9.32 -9.12 22.18
CA TYR A 104 9.73 -8.67 23.52
C TYR A 104 9.35 -7.23 23.82
N LEU A 105 9.43 -6.36 22.82
CA LEU A 105 9.13 -4.94 22.97
C LEU A 105 7.65 -4.60 22.76
N ARG A 106 6.81 -5.61 22.53
CA ARG A 106 5.37 -5.46 22.33
C ARG A 106 5.07 -4.45 21.21
N GLY A 107 5.22 -4.88 19.97
CA GLY A 107 4.97 -4.06 18.80
C GLY A 107 3.55 -3.47 18.79
N GLY A 108 3.43 -2.17 18.55
CA GLY A 108 2.18 -1.47 18.28
C GLY A 108 2.08 -1.15 16.80
N TYR A 109 0.88 -1.11 16.25
CA TYR A 109 0.64 -0.81 14.85
C TYR A 109 0.00 0.57 14.69
N MET A 110 0.50 1.36 13.75
CA MET A 110 0.02 2.69 13.44
C MET A 110 -0.55 2.69 12.02
N SER A 111 -1.88 2.65 11.91
CA SER A 111 -2.61 2.49 10.65
C SER A 111 -2.68 3.76 9.80
N ASP A 112 -2.51 4.92 10.43
CA ASP A 112 -2.60 6.25 9.81
C ASP A 112 -1.27 6.74 9.21
N VAL A 113 -0.18 5.99 9.42
CA VAL A 113 1.13 6.27 8.82
C VAL A 113 1.55 5.13 7.91
N GLU A 114 2.02 5.48 6.72
CA GLU A 114 2.45 4.53 5.71
C GLU A 114 3.91 4.76 5.32
N PHE A 115 4.71 3.68 5.33
CA PHE A 115 6.06 3.68 4.77
C PHE A 115 6.10 2.87 3.49
N SER A 116 6.63 3.48 2.44
CA SER A 116 6.78 2.85 1.13
C SER A 116 8.17 2.25 0.98
N ASP A 117 8.26 0.99 0.55
CA ASP A 117 9.51 0.30 0.25
C ASP A 117 9.53 -0.26 -1.19
N SER A 118 10.70 -0.56 -1.71
CA SER A 118 10.85 -1.09 -3.05
C SER A 118 10.56 -2.58 -3.11
N PHE A 119 9.86 -3.01 -4.15
CA PHE A 119 9.65 -4.42 -4.45
C PHE A 119 10.76 -4.95 -5.36
N PRO A 120 11.23 -6.22 -5.19
CA PRO A 120 12.19 -6.83 -6.10
C PRO A 120 11.67 -6.90 -7.53
N VAL A 121 12.46 -6.43 -8.47
CA VAL A 121 12.09 -6.38 -9.89
C VAL A 121 12.27 -7.71 -10.63
N SER A 122 12.82 -8.74 -9.98
CA SER A 122 13.05 -10.05 -10.61
C SER A 122 12.81 -11.22 -9.65
N PRO A 123 12.39 -12.39 -10.17
CA PRO A 123 12.24 -13.60 -9.36
C PRO A 123 13.50 -13.96 -8.57
N VAL A 124 14.69 -13.86 -9.20
CA VAL A 124 15.95 -14.20 -8.54
C VAL A 124 16.23 -13.27 -7.36
N ALA A 125 16.02 -11.97 -7.51
CA ALA A 125 16.17 -11.00 -6.41
C ALA A 125 15.16 -11.25 -5.29
N TYR A 126 13.92 -11.57 -5.64
CA TYR A 126 12.86 -11.91 -4.69
C TYR A 126 13.23 -13.14 -3.85
N PHE A 127 13.63 -14.23 -4.49
CA PHE A 127 13.99 -15.47 -3.80
C PHE A 127 15.30 -15.36 -3.00
N ARG A 128 16.28 -14.53 -3.43
CA ARG A 128 17.45 -14.20 -2.60
C ARG A 128 17.06 -13.47 -1.32
N ARG A 129 16.12 -12.55 -1.41
CA ARG A 129 15.55 -11.87 -0.22
C ARG A 129 14.85 -12.89 0.69
N SER A 130 14.03 -13.77 0.14
CA SER A 130 13.37 -14.85 0.87
C SER A 130 14.38 -15.80 1.55
N HIS A 131 15.46 -16.17 0.87
CA HIS A 131 16.54 -16.98 1.45
C HIS A 131 17.15 -16.33 2.70
N ARG A 132 17.37 -15.02 2.68
CA ARG A 132 17.88 -14.29 3.85
C ARG A 132 16.87 -14.34 5.01
N TRP A 133 15.58 -14.07 4.73
CA TRP A 133 14.54 -14.08 5.75
C TRP A 133 14.37 -15.46 6.38
N ILE A 134 14.28 -16.51 5.57
CA ILE A 134 14.20 -17.89 6.06
C ILE A 134 15.39 -18.23 6.95
N ARG A 135 16.62 -17.83 6.58
CA ARG A 135 17.79 -18.03 7.44
C ARG A 135 17.63 -17.34 8.80
N GLY A 136 17.15 -16.10 8.81
CA GLY A 136 16.88 -15.36 10.05
C GLY A 136 15.81 -16.05 10.91
N ASP A 137 14.70 -16.46 10.30
CA ASP A 137 13.63 -17.17 11.00
C ASP A 137 14.13 -18.45 11.67
N TRP A 138 14.94 -19.24 10.97
CA TRP A 138 15.52 -20.46 11.54
C TRP A 138 16.58 -20.21 12.61
N GLN A 139 17.28 -19.09 12.57
CA GLN A 139 18.14 -18.67 13.68
C GLN A 139 17.31 -18.35 14.94
N ASN A 140 16.11 -17.85 14.76
CA ASN A 140 15.20 -17.53 15.84
C ASN A 140 14.47 -18.75 16.42
N ALA A 141 14.61 -19.95 15.85
CA ALA A 141 13.92 -21.16 16.30
C ALA A 141 14.14 -21.48 17.79
N GLY A 142 15.30 -21.14 18.34
CA GLY A 142 15.60 -21.35 19.75
C GLY A 142 14.64 -20.65 20.72
N TRP A 143 14.10 -19.51 20.36
CA TRP A 143 13.14 -18.76 21.20
C TRP A 143 11.76 -19.42 21.31
N ILE A 144 11.39 -20.21 20.30
CA ILE A 144 10.11 -20.94 20.30
C ILE A 144 10.07 -21.99 21.42
N PHE A 145 11.18 -22.71 21.61
CA PHE A 145 11.25 -23.88 22.49
C PHE A 145 11.74 -23.57 23.92
N ARG A 146 12.40 -22.43 24.13
CA ARG A 146 12.88 -22.02 25.45
C ARG A 146 11.73 -21.42 26.27
N LYS A 147 11.23 -22.16 27.27
CA LYS A 147 10.21 -21.65 28.21
C LYS A 147 10.73 -20.47 29.05
N GLU A 148 12.03 -20.48 29.34
CA GLU A 148 12.75 -19.42 30.08
C GLU A 148 12.81 -18.07 29.32
N ALA A 149 12.55 -18.09 28.01
CA ALA A 149 12.49 -16.88 27.19
C ALA A 149 11.36 -15.91 27.58
N GLY A 150 10.36 -16.37 28.34
CA GLY A 150 9.29 -15.52 28.87
C GLY A 150 8.31 -14.97 27.81
N LEU A 151 8.42 -15.45 26.55
CA LEU A 151 7.55 -15.01 25.47
C LEU A 151 6.13 -15.53 25.63
N PRO A 152 5.09 -14.70 25.34
CA PRO A 152 3.71 -15.14 25.23
C PRO A 152 3.52 -16.22 24.16
N ASP A 153 2.52 -17.08 24.31
CA ASP A 153 2.25 -18.18 23.38
C ASP A 153 1.89 -17.68 21.96
N ALA A 154 1.22 -16.53 21.85
CA ALA A 154 0.92 -15.91 20.56
C ALA A 154 2.21 -15.55 19.80
N GLU A 155 3.23 -15.02 20.49
CA GLU A 155 4.52 -14.68 19.86
C GLU A 155 5.31 -15.93 19.49
N ARG A 156 5.28 -16.97 20.33
CA ARG A 156 5.88 -18.27 19.99
C ARG A 156 5.22 -18.88 18.76
N TRP A 157 3.87 -18.78 18.69
CA TRP A 157 3.14 -19.24 17.52
C TRP A 157 3.54 -18.47 16.26
N ARG A 158 3.70 -17.14 16.34
CA ARG A 158 4.14 -16.31 15.22
C ARG A 158 5.52 -16.72 14.70
N LEU A 159 6.48 -16.92 15.61
CA LEU A 159 7.80 -17.41 15.23
C LEU A 159 7.73 -18.82 14.62
N PHE A 160 6.94 -19.72 15.19
CA PHE A 160 6.71 -21.06 14.65
C PHE A 160 6.06 -21.02 13.25
N ASP A 161 5.08 -20.14 13.04
CA ASP A 161 4.42 -19.96 11.75
C ASP A 161 5.40 -19.52 10.66
N SER A 162 6.38 -18.68 10.97
CA SER A 162 7.45 -18.31 10.02
C SER A 162 8.26 -19.54 9.60
N LEU A 163 8.62 -20.43 10.53
CA LEU A 163 9.29 -21.69 10.19
C LEU A 163 8.40 -22.60 9.34
N ARG A 164 7.14 -22.77 9.74
CA ARG A 164 6.15 -23.59 9.01
C ARG A 164 5.98 -23.10 7.57
N ARG A 165 5.86 -21.77 7.36
CA ARG A 165 5.74 -21.18 6.02
C ARG A 165 6.93 -21.51 5.13
N SER A 166 8.15 -21.52 5.67
CA SER A 166 9.35 -21.86 4.90
C SER A 166 9.40 -23.33 4.41
N LEU A 167 8.62 -24.22 5.05
CA LEU A 167 8.51 -25.64 4.68
C LEU A 167 7.41 -25.93 3.65
N VAL A 168 6.52 -24.98 3.37
CA VAL A 168 5.38 -25.19 2.46
C VAL A 168 5.85 -25.51 1.04
N ALA A 169 6.76 -24.70 0.47
CA ALA A 169 7.25 -24.94 -0.89
C ALA A 169 8.02 -26.26 -1.02
N PRO A 170 8.95 -26.63 -0.11
CA PRO A 170 9.59 -27.95 -0.11
C PRO A 170 8.59 -29.11 -0.03
N ALA A 171 7.62 -29.04 0.88
CA ALA A 171 6.63 -30.11 1.05
C ALA A 171 5.72 -30.24 -0.16
N THR A 172 5.25 -29.13 -0.72
CA THR A 172 4.43 -29.12 -1.94
C THR A 172 5.21 -29.66 -3.13
N PHE A 173 6.47 -29.24 -3.31
CA PHE A 173 7.33 -29.77 -4.36
C PHE A 173 7.52 -31.26 -4.22
N ALA A 174 7.88 -31.75 -3.02
CA ALA A 174 8.09 -33.16 -2.76
C ALA A 174 6.82 -34.00 -3.06
N ALA A 175 5.66 -33.53 -2.63
CA ALA A 175 4.38 -34.20 -2.86
C ALA A 175 4.04 -34.27 -4.37
N ILE A 176 4.17 -33.16 -5.09
CA ILE A 176 3.89 -33.11 -6.54
C ILE A 176 4.93 -33.94 -7.31
N PHE A 177 6.21 -33.78 -7.02
CA PHE A 177 7.28 -34.47 -7.73
C PHE A 177 7.21 -35.99 -7.53
N ALA A 178 7.07 -36.45 -6.28
CA ALA A 178 6.88 -37.88 -5.97
C ALA A 178 5.59 -38.43 -6.57
N GLY A 179 4.50 -37.68 -6.48
CA GLY A 179 3.22 -38.07 -7.05
C GLY A 179 3.26 -38.26 -8.56
N LEU A 180 3.98 -37.38 -9.27
CA LEU A 180 4.15 -37.48 -10.72
C LEU A 180 5.10 -38.63 -11.15
N LEU A 181 6.08 -38.99 -10.29
CA LEU A 181 6.95 -40.15 -10.54
C LEU A 181 6.28 -41.49 -10.30
N LEU A 182 5.41 -41.61 -9.27
CA LEU A 182 4.80 -42.88 -8.84
C LEU A 182 3.65 -43.34 -9.72
N ALA A 183 3.40 -42.75 -10.87
CA ALA A 183 2.36 -43.07 -11.84
C ALA A 183 0.93 -43.12 -11.23
N HIS A 184 -0.01 -43.73 -11.86
CA HIS A 184 -1.45 -43.76 -11.65
C HIS A 184 -2.07 -43.26 -10.32
N ARG A 185 -1.68 -43.78 -9.15
CA ARG A 185 -2.15 -43.31 -7.83
C ARG A 185 -1.44 -42.02 -7.36
N GLY A 186 -0.22 -41.86 -7.80
CA GLY A 186 0.58 -40.67 -7.46
C GLY A 186 0.11 -39.39 -8.15
N VAL A 187 -0.48 -39.48 -9.35
CA VAL A 187 -1.05 -38.31 -10.04
C VAL A 187 -2.20 -37.71 -9.23
N ILE A 188 -3.00 -38.53 -8.54
CA ILE A 188 -4.05 -38.05 -7.66
C ILE A 188 -3.46 -37.26 -6.48
N LEU A 189 -2.40 -37.77 -5.84
CA LEU A 189 -1.71 -37.06 -4.76
C LEU A 189 -1.10 -35.73 -5.25
N ALA A 190 -0.48 -35.73 -6.42
CA ALA A 190 0.05 -34.54 -7.04
C ALA A 190 -1.05 -33.51 -7.35
N ALA A 191 -2.20 -33.95 -7.86
CA ALA A 191 -3.36 -33.12 -8.13
C ALA A 191 -3.92 -32.49 -6.84
N TRP A 192 -4.04 -33.30 -5.77
CA TRP A 192 -4.47 -32.75 -4.46
C TRP A 192 -3.46 -31.75 -3.88
N ALA A 193 -2.16 -32.02 -3.94
CA ALA A 193 -1.14 -31.10 -3.49
C ALA A 193 -1.17 -29.78 -4.28
N ALA A 194 -1.32 -29.86 -5.60
CA ALA A 194 -1.49 -28.68 -6.45
C ALA A 194 -2.79 -27.92 -6.14
N LEU A 195 -3.89 -28.64 -5.92
CA LEU A 195 -5.19 -28.06 -5.56
C LEU A 195 -5.12 -27.34 -4.21
N ILE A 196 -4.51 -27.95 -3.19
CA ILE A 196 -4.32 -27.32 -1.88
C ILE A 196 -3.46 -26.05 -2.00
N ALA A 197 -2.38 -26.10 -2.79
CA ALA A 197 -1.55 -24.93 -3.04
C ALA A 197 -2.31 -23.79 -3.75
N LEU A 198 -3.20 -24.15 -4.68
CA LEU A 198 -4.10 -23.23 -5.38
C LEU A 198 -5.18 -22.66 -4.46
N THR A 199 -5.80 -23.51 -3.64
CA THR A 199 -6.92 -23.09 -2.79
C THR A 199 -6.48 -22.14 -1.67
N ALA A 200 -5.27 -22.21 -1.17
CA ALA A 200 -4.81 -21.31 -0.11
C ALA A 200 -4.87 -19.84 -0.52
N GLY A 201 -4.41 -19.50 -1.72
CA GLY A 201 -4.52 -18.12 -2.26
C GLY A 201 -5.95 -17.73 -2.65
N LEU A 202 -6.71 -18.68 -3.19
CA LEU A 202 -8.11 -18.47 -3.57
C LEU A 202 -9.03 -18.30 -2.37
N LEU A 203 -8.82 -19.05 -1.27
CA LEU A 203 -9.61 -18.90 -0.04
C LEU A 203 -9.48 -17.49 0.54
N ILE A 204 -8.27 -16.91 0.55
CA ILE A 204 -8.07 -15.53 0.97
C ILE A 204 -8.86 -14.57 0.08
N SER A 205 -8.78 -14.75 -1.25
CA SER A 205 -9.53 -13.91 -2.20
C SER A 205 -11.05 -14.12 -2.11
N PHE A 206 -11.52 -15.32 -1.73
CA PHE A 206 -12.94 -15.57 -1.48
C PHE A 206 -13.44 -14.97 -0.17
N THR A 207 -12.62 -14.95 0.88
CA THR A 207 -12.98 -14.24 2.13
C THR A 207 -13.08 -12.73 1.90
N GLU A 208 -12.23 -12.17 1.04
CA GLU A 208 -12.35 -10.78 0.59
C GLU A 208 -13.62 -10.55 -0.25
N LEU A 209 -14.02 -11.52 -1.10
CA LEU A 209 -15.26 -11.45 -1.89
C LEU A 209 -16.52 -11.58 -1.02
N ALA A 210 -16.46 -12.39 0.03
CA ALA A 210 -17.57 -12.59 0.97
C ALA A 210 -17.70 -11.44 1.99
N SER A 211 -16.66 -10.61 2.16
CA SER A 211 -16.78 -9.33 2.85
C SER A 211 -17.59 -8.38 1.97
N ASP A 212 -18.44 -7.52 2.56
CA ASP A 212 -19.31 -6.56 1.88
C ASP A 212 -18.55 -5.46 1.09
N ARG A 213 -17.41 -5.82 0.47
CA ARG A 213 -16.52 -4.92 -0.26
C ARG A 213 -16.24 -5.40 -1.69
N PRO A 214 -17.27 -5.61 -2.53
CA PRO A 214 -17.07 -6.08 -3.91
C PRO A 214 -16.25 -5.13 -4.77
N GLU A 215 -16.13 -3.88 -4.38
CA GLU A 215 -15.43 -2.85 -5.16
C GLU A 215 -13.92 -2.83 -4.92
N ALA A 216 -13.46 -3.15 -3.71
CA ALA A 216 -12.03 -3.34 -3.43
C ALA A 216 -11.42 -4.47 -4.29
N LEU A 217 -12.24 -5.45 -4.69
CA LEU A 217 -11.85 -6.54 -5.59
C LEU A 217 -11.85 -6.12 -7.08
N LYS A 218 -12.67 -5.15 -7.43
CA LYS A 218 -12.76 -4.58 -8.79
C LYS A 218 -11.80 -3.41 -8.99
N ALA A 219 -11.41 -2.72 -7.92
CA ALA A 219 -10.54 -1.58 -8.00
C ALA A 219 -9.16 -2.00 -8.49
N LYS A 220 -8.90 -1.76 -9.74
CA LYS A 220 -7.55 -1.57 -10.24
C LYS A 220 -7.05 -0.25 -9.64
N TYR A 221 -6.57 -0.28 -8.40
CA TYR A 221 -6.00 0.92 -7.76
C TYR A 221 -4.90 1.54 -8.61
N HIS A 222 -4.22 0.70 -9.43
CA HIS A 222 -3.34 1.19 -10.49
C HIS A 222 -3.39 0.20 -11.66
N SER A 223 -3.43 0.72 -12.88
CA SER A 223 -3.34 -0.06 -14.11
C SER A 223 -2.05 -0.92 -14.23
N ARG A 224 -1.08 -0.67 -13.34
CA ARG A 224 0.22 -1.35 -13.29
C ARG A 224 0.31 -2.51 -12.31
N THR A 225 -0.67 -2.70 -11.42
CA THR A 225 -0.69 -3.82 -10.48
C THR A 225 -1.89 -4.72 -10.76
N LEU A 226 -1.70 -6.03 -10.58
CA LEU A 226 -2.78 -7.00 -10.64
C LEU A 226 -3.30 -7.25 -9.23
N GLY A 227 -4.59 -7.06 -9.02
CA GLY A 227 -5.27 -7.31 -7.75
C GLY A 227 -6.41 -8.33 -7.87
N GLY A 228 -6.94 -8.78 -6.74
CA GLY A 228 -8.10 -9.65 -6.66
C GLY A 228 -7.86 -11.09 -7.10
N ILE A 229 -8.95 -11.82 -7.38
CA ILE A 229 -8.94 -13.25 -7.72
C ILE A 229 -8.06 -13.55 -8.95
N GLY A 230 -8.09 -12.67 -9.96
CA GLY A 230 -7.26 -12.84 -11.16
C GLY A 230 -5.77 -12.83 -10.84
N ALA A 231 -5.34 -11.93 -9.95
CA ALA A 231 -3.96 -11.89 -9.48
C ALA A 231 -3.58 -13.15 -8.72
N SER A 232 -4.43 -13.63 -7.82
CA SER A 232 -4.19 -14.84 -7.03
C SER A 232 -4.04 -16.08 -7.91
N ILE A 233 -4.84 -16.21 -8.96
CA ILE A 233 -4.74 -17.31 -9.94
C ILE A 233 -3.38 -17.21 -10.68
N VAL A 234 -3.04 -16.05 -11.21
CA VAL A 234 -1.79 -15.84 -11.96
C VAL A 234 -0.58 -16.05 -11.06
N GLN A 235 -0.58 -15.51 -9.84
CA GLN A 235 0.47 -15.72 -8.86
C GLN A 235 0.65 -17.20 -8.52
N THR A 236 -0.44 -17.94 -8.32
CA THR A 236 -0.38 -19.36 -8.00
C THR A 236 0.15 -20.17 -9.18
N ALA A 237 -0.28 -19.89 -10.41
CA ALA A 237 0.26 -20.51 -11.60
C ALA A 237 1.77 -20.30 -11.74
N PHE A 238 2.25 -19.07 -11.54
CA PHE A 238 3.69 -18.80 -11.57
C PHE A 238 4.45 -19.43 -10.39
N ARG A 239 3.87 -19.48 -9.18
CA ARG A 239 4.48 -20.21 -8.05
C ARG A 239 4.64 -21.68 -8.34
N LEU A 240 3.64 -22.33 -8.94
CA LEU A 240 3.76 -23.73 -9.38
C LEU A 240 4.83 -23.91 -10.44
N TRP A 241 4.98 -22.95 -11.35
CA TRP A 241 6.03 -22.96 -12.37
C TRP A 241 7.42 -22.81 -11.75
N LEU A 242 7.59 -21.95 -10.76
CA LEU A 242 8.86 -21.68 -10.08
C LEU A 242 9.09 -22.60 -8.86
N LEU A 243 8.17 -23.48 -8.55
CA LEU A 243 8.13 -24.29 -7.32
C LEU A 243 9.43 -25.06 -7.02
N PRO A 244 10.09 -25.74 -8.00
CA PRO A 244 11.35 -26.44 -7.70
C PRO A 244 12.46 -25.49 -7.25
N TYR A 245 12.47 -24.27 -7.78
CA TYR A 245 13.44 -23.25 -7.38
C TYR A 245 13.11 -22.67 -6.01
N GLU A 246 11.85 -22.34 -5.74
CA GLU A 246 11.38 -21.88 -4.43
C GLU A 246 11.67 -22.92 -3.33
N ALA A 247 11.39 -24.20 -3.60
CA ALA A 247 11.70 -25.30 -2.70
C ALA A 247 13.21 -25.40 -2.41
N TRP A 248 14.04 -25.29 -3.44
CA TRP A 248 15.49 -25.31 -3.28
C TRP A 248 16.00 -24.12 -2.45
N ILE A 249 15.52 -22.92 -2.71
CA ILE A 249 15.89 -21.72 -1.97
C ILE A 249 15.54 -21.87 -0.48
N SER A 250 14.34 -22.37 -0.19
CA SER A 250 13.90 -22.61 1.19
C SER A 250 14.76 -23.68 1.88
N LEU A 251 14.97 -24.82 1.25
CA LEU A 251 15.80 -25.88 1.81
C LEU A 251 17.27 -25.43 2.00
N SER A 252 17.84 -24.76 1.01
CA SER A 252 19.22 -24.27 1.11
C SER A 252 19.38 -23.23 2.21
N ALA A 253 18.38 -22.37 2.42
CA ALA A 253 18.37 -21.40 3.51
C ALA A 253 18.32 -22.09 4.88
N ILE A 254 17.42 -23.08 5.03
CA ILE A 254 17.26 -23.88 6.26
C ILE A 254 18.55 -24.61 6.58
N VAL A 255 19.10 -25.36 5.62
CA VAL A 255 20.34 -26.11 5.80
C VAL A 255 21.51 -25.19 6.12
N THR A 256 21.62 -24.05 5.43
CA THR A 256 22.66 -23.05 5.69
C THR A 256 22.54 -22.48 7.10
N ALA A 257 21.33 -22.15 7.56
CA ALA A 257 21.11 -21.65 8.91
C ALA A 257 21.50 -22.68 9.96
N LEU A 258 21.00 -23.91 9.85
CA LEU A 258 21.29 -25.00 10.79
C LEU A 258 22.78 -25.36 10.80
N TRP A 259 23.40 -25.48 9.63
CA TRP A 259 24.84 -25.75 9.51
C TRP A 259 25.68 -24.67 10.18
N ARG A 260 25.36 -23.39 9.90
CA ARG A 260 26.10 -22.27 10.49
C ARG A 260 25.87 -22.15 11.98
N MET A 261 24.69 -22.47 12.50
CA MET A 261 24.41 -22.43 13.95
C MET A 261 25.03 -23.60 14.72
N LEU A 262 24.91 -24.81 14.17
CA LEU A 262 25.21 -26.02 14.93
C LEU A 262 26.65 -26.53 14.70
N ILE A 263 27.17 -26.36 13.47
CA ILE A 263 28.45 -26.98 13.05
C ILE A 263 29.52 -25.93 12.86
N SER A 264 29.42 -25.04 11.87
CA SER A 264 30.54 -24.15 11.51
C SER A 264 30.70 -22.97 12.48
N ARG A 265 29.64 -22.47 13.07
CA ARG A 265 29.58 -21.29 13.96
C ARG A 265 30.20 -20.02 13.37
N LYS A 266 30.30 -19.96 12.01
CA LYS A 266 30.90 -18.85 11.26
C LYS A 266 29.91 -18.26 10.28
N SER A 267 30.15 -16.99 9.88
CA SER A 267 29.37 -16.26 8.86
C SER A 267 27.86 -16.20 9.13
N LEU A 268 27.46 -16.10 10.41
CA LEU A 268 26.04 -16.06 10.82
C LEU A 268 25.33 -14.82 10.28
N LEU A 269 26.03 -13.68 10.24
CA LEU A 269 25.50 -12.38 9.81
C LEU A 269 25.79 -12.05 8.33
N GLU A 270 26.42 -12.95 7.57
CA GLU A 270 26.76 -12.69 6.17
C GLU A 270 25.50 -12.60 5.30
N TRP A 271 25.29 -11.47 4.62
CA TRP A 271 24.15 -11.23 3.74
C TRP A 271 24.45 -10.17 2.67
N GLU A 272 23.70 -10.20 1.57
CA GLU A 272 23.72 -9.19 0.51
C GLU A 272 22.45 -8.34 0.58
N THR A 273 22.54 -7.03 0.34
CA THR A 273 21.38 -6.15 0.31
C THR A 273 20.51 -6.44 -0.92
N SER A 274 19.19 -6.20 -0.80
CA SER A 274 18.28 -6.33 -1.96
C SER A 274 18.66 -5.36 -3.10
N ALA A 275 19.21 -4.19 -2.77
CA ALA A 275 19.69 -3.23 -3.74
C ALA A 275 20.90 -3.75 -4.51
N GLN A 276 21.86 -4.40 -3.85
CA GLN A 276 23.04 -5.00 -4.49
C GLN A 276 22.68 -6.18 -5.39
N SER A 277 21.72 -7.02 -4.95
CA SER A 277 21.25 -8.16 -5.76
C SER A 277 20.30 -7.76 -6.89
N GLY A 278 19.62 -6.62 -6.80
CA GLY A 278 18.69 -6.11 -7.81
C GLY A 278 19.33 -5.22 -8.89
N SER A 279 20.52 -4.67 -8.65
CA SER A 279 21.15 -3.68 -9.53
C SER A 279 21.71 -4.26 -10.85
N LYS A 280 21.99 -5.56 -10.90
CA LYS A 280 22.55 -6.21 -12.10
C LYS A 280 21.44 -6.95 -12.88
N ARG A 281 21.19 -6.51 -14.12
CA ARG A 281 20.36 -7.31 -15.04
C ARG A 281 21.09 -8.62 -15.33
N LEU A 282 20.48 -9.72 -14.94
CA LEU A 282 20.99 -11.05 -15.22
C LEU A 282 20.65 -11.44 -16.67
N SER A 283 21.61 -12.07 -17.36
CA SER A 283 21.34 -12.68 -18.68
C SER A 283 20.48 -13.94 -18.53
N ALA A 284 19.86 -14.40 -19.61
CA ALA A 284 19.09 -15.64 -19.62
C ALA A 284 19.94 -16.85 -19.15
N ALA A 285 21.21 -16.92 -19.52
CA ALA A 285 22.14 -17.95 -19.07
C ALA A 285 22.35 -17.90 -17.53
N ALA A 286 22.40 -16.69 -16.95
CA ALA A 286 22.52 -16.54 -15.50
C ALA A 286 21.26 -17.01 -14.77
N TYR A 287 20.06 -16.88 -15.38
CA TYR A 287 18.83 -17.47 -14.85
C TYR A 287 18.90 -18.99 -14.82
N PHE A 288 19.34 -19.65 -15.90
CA PHE A 288 19.54 -21.10 -15.91
C PHE A 288 20.53 -21.54 -14.83
N LYS A 289 21.66 -20.83 -14.67
CA LYS A 289 22.65 -21.12 -13.64
C LYS A 289 22.07 -20.95 -12.22
N SER A 290 21.29 -19.89 -11.98
CA SER A 290 20.71 -19.63 -10.65
C SER A 290 19.57 -20.58 -10.32
N MET A 291 18.75 -20.94 -11.31
CA MET A 291 17.54 -21.72 -11.16
C MET A 291 17.70 -23.19 -11.59
N TRP A 292 18.94 -23.71 -11.60
CA TRP A 292 19.28 -25.07 -12.05
C TRP A 292 18.40 -26.20 -11.49
N PRO A 293 17.84 -26.10 -10.24
CA PRO A 293 17.00 -27.19 -9.73
C PRO A 293 15.70 -27.38 -10.54
N ALA A 294 15.16 -26.31 -11.12
CA ALA A 294 13.93 -26.40 -11.92
C ALA A 294 14.14 -27.20 -13.22
N PRO A 295 15.10 -26.88 -14.10
CA PRO A 295 15.35 -27.70 -15.29
C PRO A 295 15.81 -29.13 -14.95
N VAL A 296 16.57 -29.34 -13.86
CA VAL A 296 16.97 -30.70 -13.45
C VAL A 296 15.75 -31.53 -13.02
N SER A 297 14.85 -30.96 -12.19
CA SER A 297 13.59 -31.63 -11.82
C SER A 297 12.70 -31.90 -13.03
N GLY A 298 12.64 -30.95 -13.97
CA GLY A 298 11.91 -31.11 -15.22
C GLY A 298 12.46 -32.25 -16.07
N LEU A 299 13.78 -32.34 -16.26
CA LEU A 299 14.43 -33.43 -16.99
C LEU A 299 14.20 -34.79 -16.30
N CYS A 300 14.27 -34.85 -14.98
CA CYS A 300 13.95 -36.07 -14.23
C CYS A 300 12.53 -36.58 -14.54
N LEU A 301 11.53 -35.68 -14.52
CA LEU A 301 10.15 -36.07 -14.89
C LEU A 301 10.05 -36.49 -16.36
N MET A 302 10.73 -35.83 -17.27
CA MET A 302 10.72 -36.15 -18.70
C MET A 302 11.33 -37.54 -18.98
N ILE A 303 12.35 -37.94 -18.23
CA ILE A 303 13.08 -39.22 -18.44
C ILE A 303 12.37 -40.38 -17.70
N PHE A 304 12.06 -40.16 -16.41
CA PHE A 304 11.65 -41.26 -15.53
C PHE A 304 10.14 -41.46 -15.39
N SER A 305 9.31 -40.51 -15.86
CA SER A 305 7.85 -40.68 -15.81
C SER A 305 7.24 -41.09 -17.15
N ILE A 306 6.13 -41.83 -17.10
CA ILE A 306 5.40 -42.27 -18.29
C ILE A 306 4.15 -41.41 -18.54
N GLY A 307 3.63 -40.75 -17.49
CA GLY A 307 2.38 -39.99 -17.54
C GLY A 307 2.49 -38.67 -18.32
N ILE A 308 1.47 -38.35 -19.12
CA ILE A 308 1.43 -37.09 -19.90
C ILE A 308 1.48 -35.83 -19.02
N PHE A 309 0.80 -35.88 -17.87
CA PHE A 309 0.80 -34.78 -16.91
C PHE A 309 2.20 -34.56 -16.30
N ALA A 310 2.93 -35.63 -16.03
CA ALA A 310 4.30 -35.51 -15.53
C ALA A 310 5.24 -34.97 -16.60
N LYS A 311 5.07 -35.38 -17.86
CA LYS A 311 5.86 -34.80 -18.96
C LYS A 311 5.53 -33.32 -19.20
N ALA A 312 4.25 -32.95 -19.09
CA ALA A 312 3.84 -31.55 -19.19
C ALA A 312 4.43 -30.68 -18.06
N ALA A 313 4.37 -31.17 -16.80
CA ALA A 313 5.01 -30.52 -15.67
C ALA A 313 6.54 -30.46 -15.82
N GLY A 314 7.14 -31.55 -16.34
CA GLY A 314 8.56 -31.61 -16.64
C GLY A 314 8.99 -30.57 -17.66
N LEU A 315 8.22 -30.40 -18.74
CA LEU A 315 8.44 -29.36 -19.74
C LEU A 315 8.28 -27.97 -19.15
N MET A 316 7.24 -27.75 -18.34
CA MET A 316 7.01 -26.50 -17.65
C MET A 316 8.20 -26.11 -16.75
N TRP A 317 8.73 -27.04 -15.96
CA TRP A 317 9.87 -26.78 -15.07
C TRP A 317 11.19 -26.64 -15.82
N LEU A 318 11.37 -27.33 -16.94
CA LEU A 318 12.53 -27.19 -17.80
C LEU A 318 12.68 -25.76 -18.32
N PHE A 319 11.57 -25.11 -18.68
CA PHE A 319 11.53 -23.74 -19.18
C PHE A 319 11.28 -22.68 -18.11
N ALA A 320 11.23 -23.04 -16.83
CA ALA A 320 11.03 -22.09 -15.73
C ALA A 320 12.04 -20.92 -15.71
N PRO A 321 13.35 -21.12 -15.99
CA PRO A 321 14.30 -20.01 -16.05
C PRO A 321 14.01 -19.01 -17.16
N ILE A 322 13.47 -19.47 -18.30
CA ILE A 322 13.08 -18.57 -19.43
C ILE A 322 11.87 -17.75 -19.03
N ALA A 323 10.85 -18.38 -18.41
CA ALA A 323 9.68 -17.67 -17.91
C ALA A 323 10.06 -16.60 -16.86
N ALA A 324 10.94 -16.97 -15.92
CA ALA A 324 11.44 -16.05 -14.90
C ALA A 324 12.22 -14.88 -15.50
N PHE A 325 13.04 -15.13 -16.52
CA PHE A 325 13.75 -14.10 -17.26
C PHE A 325 12.79 -13.15 -17.98
N ALA A 326 11.79 -13.71 -18.70
CA ALA A 326 10.80 -12.92 -19.41
C ALA A 326 10.01 -12.00 -18.48
N LEU A 327 9.59 -12.51 -17.30
CA LEU A 327 8.90 -11.72 -16.28
C LEU A 327 9.76 -10.60 -15.67
N ALA A 328 11.09 -10.76 -15.66
CA ALA A 328 12.02 -9.76 -15.17
C ALA A 328 12.38 -8.68 -16.19
N LEU A 329 11.88 -8.80 -17.42
CA LEU A 329 12.06 -7.74 -18.41
C LEU A 329 11.31 -6.48 -17.96
N PRO A 330 11.87 -5.29 -18.23
CA PRO A 330 11.17 -4.05 -17.93
C PRO A 330 9.79 -4.04 -18.56
N ALA A 331 8.80 -3.63 -17.79
CA ALA A 331 7.48 -3.37 -18.33
C ALA A 331 7.60 -2.37 -19.49
N LYS A 332 6.80 -2.57 -20.54
CA LYS A 332 6.76 -1.60 -21.62
C LYS A 332 6.44 -0.23 -21.03
N LYS A 333 7.34 0.73 -21.22
CA LYS A 333 7.04 2.12 -20.90
C LYS A 333 5.77 2.50 -21.64
N GLU A 334 4.83 3.12 -20.95
CA GLU A 334 3.73 3.80 -21.63
C GLU A 334 4.37 4.73 -22.66
N LYS A 335 3.81 4.73 -23.86
CA LYS A 335 4.30 5.64 -24.91
C LYS A 335 4.12 7.05 -24.38
N GLU A 336 5.20 7.82 -24.39
CA GLU A 336 5.06 9.24 -24.13
C GLU A 336 4.09 9.83 -25.17
N PRO A 337 3.22 10.76 -24.76
CA PRO A 337 2.32 11.40 -25.69
C PRO A 337 3.09 11.97 -26.88
N THR A 338 2.61 11.72 -28.08
CA THR A 338 3.15 12.32 -29.30
C THR A 338 3.04 13.85 -29.22
N ALA A 339 3.81 14.56 -30.04
CA ALA A 339 3.72 16.02 -30.07
C ALA A 339 2.29 16.50 -30.40
N GLN A 340 1.56 15.76 -31.24
CA GLN A 340 0.17 16.06 -31.59
C GLN A 340 -0.78 15.83 -30.38
N GLU A 341 -0.64 14.71 -29.68
CA GLU A 341 -1.43 14.43 -28.45
C GLU A 341 -1.13 15.43 -27.35
N ARG A 342 0.15 15.79 -27.16
CA ARG A 342 0.56 16.82 -26.19
C ARG A 342 -0.02 18.19 -26.56
N SER A 343 -0.01 18.56 -27.82
CA SER A 343 -0.63 19.82 -28.31
C SER A 343 -2.13 19.83 -28.09
N TYR A 344 -2.81 18.71 -28.33
CA TYR A 344 -4.24 18.55 -28.07
C TYR A 344 -4.56 18.69 -26.57
N LEU A 345 -3.83 17.99 -25.71
CA LEU A 345 -4.01 18.08 -24.24
C LEU A 345 -3.77 19.49 -23.71
N LEU A 346 -2.75 20.18 -24.26
CA LEU A 346 -2.49 21.58 -23.91
C LEU A 346 -3.60 22.50 -24.41
N GLY A 347 -4.21 22.23 -25.55
CA GLY A 347 -5.42 22.90 -26.01
C GLY A 347 -6.56 22.77 -25.03
N CYS A 348 -6.88 21.53 -24.61
CA CYS A 348 -7.91 21.28 -23.61
C CYS A 348 -7.62 22.00 -22.27
N ALA A 349 -6.36 22.02 -21.83
CA ALA A 349 -5.97 22.73 -20.62
C ALA A 349 -6.18 24.26 -20.74
N LYS A 350 -5.89 24.82 -21.91
CA LYS A 350 -6.17 26.25 -22.21
C LYS A 350 -7.66 26.56 -22.18
N ASP A 351 -8.48 25.69 -22.76
CA ASP A 351 -9.93 25.85 -22.79
C ASP A 351 -10.51 25.81 -21.35
N ILE A 352 -10.04 24.86 -20.54
CA ILE A 352 -10.44 24.77 -19.12
C ILE A 352 -10.04 26.06 -18.36
N TRP A 353 -8.79 26.51 -18.51
CA TRP A 353 -8.34 27.72 -17.86
C TRP A 353 -9.12 28.96 -18.34
N SER A 354 -9.40 29.06 -19.64
CA SER A 354 -10.12 30.19 -20.22
C SER A 354 -11.51 30.40 -19.62
N TYR A 355 -12.19 29.33 -19.19
CA TYR A 355 -13.45 29.44 -18.47
C TYR A 355 -13.29 30.24 -17.16
N PHE A 356 -12.35 29.86 -16.32
CA PHE A 356 -12.12 30.53 -15.04
C PHE A 356 -11.56 31.95 -15.22
N ASP A 357 -10.65 32.13 -16.15
CA ASP A 357 -10.05 33.42 -16.48
C ASP A 357 -11.09 34.43 -17.03
N THR A 358 -12.09 33.94 -17.75
CA THR A 358 -13.16 34.76 -18.34
C THR A 358 -14.26 35.10 -17.33
N PHE A 359 -14.64 34.15 -16.47
CA PHE A 359 -15.85 34.30 -15.66
C PHE A 359 -15.57 34.61 -14.17
N CYS A 360 -14.38 34.39 -13.65
CA CYS A 360 -14.03 34.81 -12.28
C CYS A 360 -13.63 36.28 -12.24
N THR A 361 -14.60 37.17 -12.44
CA THR A 361 -14.39 38.63 -12.53
C THR A 361 -14.76 39.35 -11.23
N GLU A 362 -14.42 40.65 -11.15
CA GLU A 362 -14.80 41.50 -10.02
C GLU A 362 -16.33 41.57 -9.81
N GLN A 363 -17.13 41.46 -10.90
CA GLN A 363 -18.58 41.46 -10.83
C GLN A 363 -19.14 40.24 -10.07
N ASP A 364 -18.45 39.11 -10.13
CA ASP A 364 -18.75 37.88 -9.42
C ASP A 364 -17.82 37.67 -8.21
N ASN A 365 -17.21 38.75 -7.69
CA ASN A 365 -16.30 38.72 -6.55
C ASN A 365 -15.16 37.70 -6.71
N TYR A 366 -14.67 37.51 -7.94
CA TYR A 366 -13.64 36.55 -8.31
C TYR A 366 -14.00 35.08 -8.02
N LEU A 367 -15.27 34.75 -7.79
CA LEU A 367 -15.75 33.39 -7.64
C LEU A 367 -16.12 32.79 -9.00
N PRO A 368 -15.87 31.49 -9.22
CA PRO A 368 -16.30 30.81 -10.44
C PRO A 368 -17.81 30.63 -10.45
N PRO A 369 -18.51 30.96 -11.55
CA PRO A 369 -19.90 30.60 -11.70
C PRO A 369 -20.05 29.08 -11.84
N ASP A 370 -21.25 28.57 -11.59
CA ASP A 370 -21.55 27.14 -11.69
C ASP A 370 -21.42 26.61 -13.13
N ASN A 371 -22.00 27.35 -14.08
CA ASN A 371 -21.93 27.04 -15.49
C ASN A 371 -22.23 28.27 -16.34
N PHE A 372 -21.90 28.13 -17.64
CA PHE A 372 -22.34 29.02 -18.70
C PHE A 372 -23.15 28.20 -19.71
N GLN A 373 -24.44 28.51 -19.85
CA GLN A 373 -25.34 27.75 -20.70
C GLN A 373 -25.57 28.47 -22.04
N GLU A 374 -25.09 27.88 -23.13
CA GLU A 374 -25.21 28.40 -24.49
C GLU A 374 -26.53 27.96 -25.15
N GLN A 375 -26.94 26.71 -24.92
CA GLN A 375 -28.16 26.14 -25.53
C GLN A 375 -29.02 25.40 -24.51
N PRO A 376 -30.26 25.82 -24.30
CA PRO A 376 -30.83 27.14 -24.68
C PRO A 376 -30.02 28.29 -24.05
N PRO A 377 -29.98 29.49 -24.68
CA PRO A 377 -29.12 30.58 -24.22
C PRO A 377 -29.69 31.19 -22.92
N VAL A 378 -29.19 30.73 -21.80
CA VAL A 378 -29.54 31.22 -20.44
C VAL A 378 -28.41 32.13 -19.91
N GLY A 379 -27.16 31.92 -20.35
CA GLY A 379 -26.01 32.69 -19.92
C GLY A 379 -25.34 32.13 -18.65
N ILE A 380 -24.81 33.02 -17.84
CA ILE A 380 -24.01 32.66 -16.65
C ILE A 380 -24.94 32.34 -15.46
N ALA A 381 -24.67 31.21 -14.82
CA ALA A 381 -25.30 30.87 -13.53
C ALA A 381 -24.50 31.49 -12.38
N HIS A 382 -24.93 32.66 -11.90
CA HIS A 382 -24.23 33.45 -10.86
C HIS A 382 -24.34 32.83 -9.45
N ARG A 383 -23.97 31.57 -9.35
CA ARG A 383 -23.85 30.80 -8.10
C ARG A 383 -22.60 29.94 -8.14
N THR A 384 -22.08 29.60 -6.98
CA THR A 384 -20.88 28.76 -6.86
C THR A 384 -21.00 27.75 -5.74
N SER A 385 -20.22 26.67 -5.83
CA SER A 385 -20.08 25.64 -4.79
C SER A 385 -18.64 25.54 -4.31
N PRO A 386 -18.38 24.91 -3.16
CA PRO A 386 -17.01 24.64 -2.71
C PRO A 386 -16.18 23.88 -3.72
N THR A 387 -16.75 22.90 -4.42
CA THR A 387 -16.06 22.15 -5.50
C THR A 387 -15.65 23.09 -6.64
N ASN A 388 -16.54 23.98 -7.08
CA ASN A 388 -16.22 24.92 -8.17
C ASN A 388 -15.04 25.83 -7.80
N ILE A 389 -15.02 26.36 -6.57
CA ILE A 389 -13.93 27.18 -6.04
C ILE A 389 -12.61 26.37 -6.04
N GLY A 390 -12.65 25.15 -5.51
CA GLY A 390 -11.48 24.27 -5.49
C GLY A 390 -10.92 24.00 -6.87
N LEU A 391 -11.79 23.71 -7.85
CA LEU A 391 -11.38 23.46 -9.24
C LEU A 391 -10.80 24.71 -9.93
N ALA A 392 -11.33 25.91 -9.65
CA ALA A 392 -10.77 27.16 -10.15
C ALA A 392 -9.33 27.39 -9.64
N LEU A 393 -9.10 27.16 -8.35
CA LEU A 393 -7.75 27.25 -7.75
C LEU A 393 -6.79 26.22 -8.35
N CYS A 394 -7.22 24.97 -8.52
CA CYS A 394 -6.42 23.93 -9.17
C CYS A 394 -6.11 24.28 -10.64
N SER A 395 -7.11 24.79 -11.37
CA SER A 395 -6.93 25.21 -12.76
C SER A 395 -5.90 26.32 -12.90
N ALA A 396 -5.91 27.30 -11.99
CA ALA A 396 -4.95 28.39 -11.97
C ALA A 396 -3.49 27.89 -11.75
N MET A 397 -3.30 26.98 -10.79
CA MET A 397 -1.99 26.35 -10.56
C MET A 397 -1.52 25.58 -11.80
N CYS A 398 -2.39 24.72 -12.37
CA CYS A 398 -2.08 23.94 -13.56
C CYS A 398 -1.77 24.84 -14.77
N ALA A 399 -2.49 25.93 -14.96
CA ALA A 399 -2.25 26.87 -16.06
C ALA A 399 -0.86 27.51 -15.97
N GLN A 400 -0.37 27.83 -14.77
CA GLN A 400 0.98 28.35 -14.56
C GLN A 400 2.04 27.26 -14.82
N GLU A 401 1.86 26.05 -14.28
CA GLU A 401 2.81 24.94 -14.46
C GLU A 401 2.92 24.48 -15.93
N LEU A 402 1.85 24.60 -16.69
CA LEU A 402 1.83 24.30 -18.15
C LEU A 402 2.29 25.49 -19.00
N GLY A 403 2.64 26.63 -18.41
CA GLY A 403 3.09 27.82 -19.14
C GLY A 403 1.98 28.49 -19.96
N ILE A 404 0.71 28.30 -19.58
CA ILE A 404 -0.47 28.94 -20.22
C ILE A 404 -0.59 30.38 -19.79
N THR A 405 -0.26 30.68 -18.55
CA THR A 405 -0.31 32.03 -17.96
C THR A 405 0.89 32.25 -17.03
N ASP A 406 1.19 33.52 -16.70
CA ASP A 406 2.31 33.87 -15.84
C ASP A 406 1.98 33.73 -14.33
N LEU A 407 3.04 33.60 -13.52
CA LEU A 407 2.92 33.40 -12.08
C LEU A 407 2.25 34.62 -11.39
N THR A 408 2.56 35.85 -11.81
CA THR A 408 2.02 37.05 -11.18
C THR A 408 0.51 37.11 -11.33
N ARG A 409 -0.01 36.80 -12.51
CA ARG A 409 -1.46 36.74 -12.78
C ARG A 409 -2.14 35.67 -11.95
N VAL A 410 -1.56 34.47 -11.85
CA VAL A 410 -2.11 33.38 -11.05
C VAL A 410 -2.14 33.71 -9.56
N VAL A 411 -1.06 34.27 -9.03
CA VAL A 411 -0.99 34.66 -7.61
C VAL A 411 -1.99 35.78 -7.29
N SER A 412 -2.16 36.76 -8.19
CA SER A 412 -3.20 37.79 -8.04
C SER A 412 -4.61 37.23 -8.07
N PHE A 413 -4.90 36.30 -8.99
CA PHE A 413 -6.17 35.58 -9.08
C PHE A 413 -6.47 34.79 -7.80
N ILE A 414 -5.52 34.02 -7.31
CA ILE A 414 -5.63 33.25 -6.06
C ILE A 414 -5.86 34.19 -4.87
N ALA A 415 -5.09 35.28 -4.75
CA ALA A 415 -5.21 36.23 -3.65
C ALA A 415 -6.59 36.89 -3.62
N SER A 416 -7.15 37.28 -4.77
CA SER A 416 -8.48 37.85 -4.90
C SER A 416 -9.58 36.86 -4.49
N MET A 417 -9.49 35.61 -4.96
CA MET A 417 -10.44 34.56 -4.61
C MET A 417 -10.39 34.21 -3.11
N LEU A 418 -9.18 34.07 -2.51
CA LEU A 418 -9.02 33.86 -1.07
C LEU A 418 -9.63 35.00 -0.26
N GLY A 419 -9.41 36.27 -0.69
CA GLY A 419 -10.02 37.42 -0.04
C GLY A 419 -11.54 37.43 -0.07
N THR A 420 -12.15 36.80 -1.06
CA THR A 420 -13.61 36.58 -1.11
C THR A 420 -14.04 35.39 -0.25
N MET A 421 -13.33 34.28 -0.29
CA MET A 421 -13.62 33.11 0.52
C MET A 421 -13.63 33.42 2.02
N GLU A 422 -12.74 34.28 2.48
CA GLU A 422 -12.65 34.74 3.87
C GLU A 422 -13.91 35.54 4.32
N LYS A 423 -14.64 36.16 3.38
CA LYS A 423 -15.88 36.91 3.63
C LYS A 423 -17.13 36.03 3.58
N LEU A 424 -17.05 34.85 2.98
CA LEU A 424 -18.20 33.94 2.88
C LEU A 424 -18.63 33.44 4.26
N GLN A 425 -19.93 33.35 4.50
CA GLN A 425 -20.46 32.76 5.73
C GLN A 425 -20.13 31.29 5.79
N ARG A 426 -19.48 30.84 6.87
CA ARG A 426 -19.07 29.45 7.11
C ARG A 426 -19.76 28.89 8.35
N TYR A 427 -19.96 27.55 8.40
CA TYR A 427 -20.53 26.83 9.53
C TYR A 427 -19.55 25.72 9.96
N SER A 428 -19.04 25.78 11.18
CA SER A 428 -17.94 24.93 11.64
C SER A 428 -16.75 24.90 10.65
N GLY A 429 -16.42 26.08 10.09
CA GLY A 429 -15.37 26.21 9.08
C GLY A 429 -15.75 25.81 7.67
N HIS A 430 -16.89 25.13 7.47
CA HIS A 430 -17.33 24.63 6.16
C HIS A 430 -18.13 25.65 5.36
N PHE A 431 -18.08 25.51 4.04
CA PHE A 431 -18.78 26.34 3.08
C PHE A 431 -20.12 25.69 2.67
N CYS A 432 -21.13 26.54 2.46
CA CYS A 432 -22.43 26.08 1.98
C CYS A 432 -22.40 25.67 0.50
N ASN A 433 -23.28 24.79 0.15
CA ASN A 433 -23.69 24.46 -1.21
C ASN A 433 -25.04 25.10 -1.47
N TRP A 434 -25.14 26.28 -1.92
CA TRP A 434 -24.48 27.18 -2.84
C TRP A 434 -24.34 28.59 -2.28
N TYR A 435 -23.54 29.45 -2.94
CA TYR A 435 -23.52 30.91 -2.74
C TYR A 435 -23.88 31.63 -4.02
N ASP A 436 -24.58 32.75 -3.90
CA ASP A 436 -24.70 33.73 -4.97
C ASP A 436 -23.36 34.47 -5.11
N THR A 437 -22.77 34.47 -6.31
CA THR A 437 -21.44 35.02 -6.56
C THR A 437 -21.36 36.54 -6.45
N ARG A 438 -22.47 37.22 -6.66
CA ARG A 438 -22.57 38.69 -6.64
C ARG A 438 -22.83 39.25 -5.25
N THR A 439 -23.72 38.60 -4.50
CA THR A 439 -24.15 39.06 -3.16
C THR A 439 -23.38 38.38 -2.04
N LEU A 440 -22.66 37.31 -2.32
CA LEU A 440 -21.94 36.45 -1.37
C LEU A 440 -22.86 35.76 -0.33
N ARG A 441 -24.17 35.76 -0.55
CA ARG A 441 -25.13 35.11 0.36
C ARG A 441 -25.23 33.62 0.06
N ALA A 442 -25.28 32.82 1.12
CA ALA A 442 -25.63 31.41 0.97
C ALA A 442 -27.07 31.27 0.46
N LEU A 443 -27.25 30.46 -0.56
CA LEU A 443 -28.56 30.21 -1.16
C LEU A 443 -29.37 29.19 -0.34
N GLU A 444 -30.69 29.39 -0.27
CA GLU A 444 -31.60 28.45 0.39
C GLU A 444 -32.01 27.31 -0.54
N PRO A 445 -32.24 26.09 -0.01
CA PRO A 445 -31.94 25.68 1.37
C PRO A 445 -30.43 25.61 1.64
N ARG A 446 -30.00 26.17 2.77
CA ARG A 446 -28.57 26.15 3.14
C ARG A 446 -28.16 24.72 3.51
N TYR A 447 -27.20 24.21 2.78
CA TYR A 447 -26.78 22.84 2.88
C TYR A 447 -25.24 22.75 2.93
N LEU A 448 -24.71 21.92 3.80
CA LEU A 448 -23.29 21.56 3.81
C LEU A 448 -23.14 20.17 3.19
N SER A 449 -22.40 20.08 2.09
CA SER A 449 -22.06 18.81 1.44
C SER A 449 -20.72 18.34 1.95
N ALA A 450 -20.66 17.12 2.49
CA ALA A 450 -19.40 16.53 2.94
C ALA A 450 -18.41 16.35 1.78
N VAL A 451 -18.91 15.97 0.59
CA VAL A 451 -18.08 15.77 -0.61
C VAL A 451 -17.52 17.10 -1.13
N ASP A 452 -18.38 18.13 -1.28
CA ASP A 452 -17.93 19.42 -1.79
C ASP A 452 -16.93 20.10 -0.84
N CYS A 453 -17.18 19.99 0.48
CA CYS A 453 -16.23 20.46 1.49
C CYS A 453 -14.91 19.66 1.47
N GLY A 454 -14.97 18.34 1.27
CA GLY A 454 -13.80 17.47 1.12
C GLY A 454 -12.99 17.82 -0.13
N ASN A 455 -13.65 18.03 -1.27
CA ASN A 455 -13.01 18.46 -2.52
C ASN A 455 -12.30 19.80 -2.35
N LEU A 456 -12.97 20.78 -1.78
CA LEU A 456 -12.36 22.09 -1.52
C LEU A 456 -11.16 21.95 -0.57
N CYS A 457 -11.29 21.20 0.52
CA CYS A 457 -10.20 20.98 1.47
C CYS A 457 -8.97 20.37 0.78
N ALA A 458 -9.16 19.36 -0.07
CA ALA A 458 -8.09 18.74 -0.85
C ALA A 458 -7.40 19.74 -1.80
N CYS A 459 -8.20 20.54 -2.51
CA CYS A 459 -7.67 21.60 -3.39
C CYS A 459 -6.90 22.67 -2.59
N LEU A 460 -7.38 23.06 -1.43
CA LEU A 460 -6.70 24.04 -0.56
C LEU A 460 -5.38 23.49 -0.01
N ILE A 461 -5.32 22.22 0.42
CA ILE A 461 -4.06 21.59 0.84
C ILE A 461 -3.06 21.55 -0.32
N THR A 462 -3.52 21.24 -1.52
CA THR A 462 -2.69 21.25 -2.73
C THR A 462 -2.17 22.65 -3.03
N LEU A 463 -3.05 23.65 -2.96
CA LEU A 463 -2.69 25.06 -3.15
C LEU A 463 -1.66 25.54 -2.11
N GLN A 464 -1.85 25.20 -0.84
CA GLN A 464 -0.89 25.56 0.22
C GLN A 464 0.52 25.06 -0.10
N ASN A 465 0.64 23.77 -0.44
CA ASN A 465 1.95 23.19 -0.77
C ASN A 465 2.56 23.83 -2.03
N TRP A 466 1.74 24.16 -3.03
CA TRP A 466 2.19 24.85 -4.23
C TRP A 466 2.69 26.26 -3.92
N LEU A 467 1.96 27.04 -3.10
CA LEU A 467 2.36 28.39 -2.67
C LEU A 467 3.67 28.38 -1.89
N LEU A 468 3.85 27.45 -0.94
CA LEU A 468 5.10 27.25 -0.21
C LEU A 468 6.25 26.91 -1.17
N GLY A 469 6.03 26.04 -2.14
CA GLY A 469 7.02 25.70 -3.18
C GLY A 469 7.42 26.88 -4.08
N LYS A 470 6.58 27.91 -4.18
CA LYS A 470 6.83 29.15 -4.94
C LYS A 470 7.30 30.32 -4.05
N GLY A 471 7.38 30.15 -2.73
CA GLY A 471 7.83 31.18 -1.78
C GLY A 471 6.77 32.21 -1.39
N PHE A 472 5.47 31.88 -1.47
CA PHE A 472 4.34 32.73 -1.07
C PHE A 472 3.78 32.34 0.31
N ASP A 473 4.64 32.38 1.34
CA ASP A 473 4.31 31.89 2.69
C ASP A 473 3.08 32.59 3.28
N ALA A 474 2.93 33.90 3.14
CA ALA A 474 1.78 34.64 3.68
C ALA A 474 0.43 34.21 3.07
N LEU A 475 0.39 33.84 1.78
CA LEU A 475 -0.81 33.27 1.17
C LEU A 475 -1.05 31.81 1.61
N ALA A 476 0.02 31.04 1.77
CA ALA A 476 -0.05 29.67 2.27
C ALA A 476 -0.61 29.62 3.70
N ASP A 477 -0.24 30.56 4.57
CA ASP A 477 -0.77 30.66 5.94
C ASP A 477 -2.28 31.00 5.96
N ARG A 478 -2.74 31.86 5.05
CA ARG A 478 -4.18 32.12 4.87
C ARG A 478 -4.94 30.86 4.47
N VAL A 479 -4.40 30.11 3.52
CA VAL A 479 -4.98 28.81 3.11
C VAL A 479 -4.97 27.82 4.26
N GLN A 480 -3.88 27.72 5.03
CA GLN A 480 -3.78 26.86 6.21
C GLN A 480 -4.87 27.19 7.24
N THR A 481 -5.15 28.47 7.45
CA THR A 481 -6.21 28.92 8.37
C THR A 481 -7.58 28.39 7.91
N LEU A 482 -7.93 28.59 6.62
CA LEU A 482 -9.19 28.08 6.06
C LEU A 482 -9.32 26.56 6.22
N VAL A 483 -8.25 25.83 5.97
CA VAL A 483 -8.20 24.38 6.08
C VAL A 483 -8.31 23.92 7.54
N SER A 484 -7.66 24.61 8.48
CA SER A 484 -7.67 24.25 9.91
C SER A 484 -9.01 24.50 10.58
N ASP A 485 -9.77 25.48 10.09
CA ASP A 485 -11.10 25.79 10.61
C ASP A 485 -12.17 24.72 10.25
N MET A 486 -11.92 23.90 9.20
CA MET A 486 -12.89 22.92 8.71
C MET A 486 -12.98 21.70 9.63
N ASP A 487 -14.01 21.63 10.45
CA ASP A 487 -14.27 20.51 11.37
C ASP A 487 -15.16 19.43 10.71
N PHE A 488 -14.53 18.41 10.15
CA PHE A 488 -15.24 17.30 9.49
C PHE A 488 -15.94 16.37 10.47
N SER A 489 -15.69 16.47 11.77
CA SER A 489 -16.34 15.63 12.78
C SER A 489 -17.88 15.82 12.79
N ILE A 490 -18.38 16.99 12.35
CA ILE A 490 -19.81 17.28 12.25
C ILE A 490 -20.56 16.36 11.28
N PHE A 491 -19.85 15.81 10.28
CA PHE A 491 -20.44 14.87 9.32
C PHE A 491 -20.35 13.41 9.79
N TYR A 492 -19.57 13.10 10.83
CA TYR A 492 -19.28 11.73 11.22
C TYR A 492 -20.31 11.14 12.17
N SER A 493 -20.87 9.99 11.80
CA SER A 493 -21.79 9.24 12.64
C SER A 493 -21.01 8.21 13.48
N TYR A 494 -20.64 8.54 14.70
CA TYR A 494 -19.94 7.64 15.63
C TYR A 494 -20.67 6.30 15.83
N ARG A 495 -22.00 6.31 15.78
CA ARG A 495 -22.81 5.09 15.93
C ARG A 495 -22.63 4.11 14.77
N ARG A 496 -22.42 4.62 13.55
CA ARG A 496 -22.34 3.81 12.32
C ARG A 496 -20.92 3.72 11.77
N GLY A 497 -19.97 4.51 12.26
CA GLY A 497 -18.62 4.58 11.73
C GLY A 497 -18.55 5.10 10.29
N LEU A 498 -19.52 5.93 9.87
CA LEU A 498 -19.68 6.41 8.49
C LEU A 498 -19.95 7.91 8.48
N MET A 499 -19.67 8.56 7.36
CA MET A 499 -19.99 9.97 7.16
C MET A 499 -21.38 10.18 6.55
N HIS A 500 -22.09 11.19 7.03
CA HIS A 500 -23.30 11.68 6.38
C HIS A 500 -22.95 12.41 5.07
N ILE A 501 -23.82 12.31 4.06
CA ILE A 501 -23.62 13.03 2.78
C ILE A 501 -23.62 14.55 2.97
N GLY A 502 -24.24 15.03 4.03
CA GLY A 502 -24.25 16.44 4.34
C GLY A 502 -25.21 16.79 5.46
N ILE A 503 -25.35 18.09 5.72
CA ILE A 503 -26.18 18.65 6.79
C ILE A 503 -27.10 19.72 6.19
N ASP A 504 -28.40 19.57 6.43
CA ASP A 504 -29.42 20.59 6.14
C ASP A 504 -29.42 21.58 7.30
N LEU A 505 -28.95 22.79 7.07
CA LEU A 505 -28.83 23.83 8.12
C LEU A 505 -30.19 24.41 8.52
N GLU A 506 -31.17 24.36 7.64
CA GLU A 506 -32.53 24.85 7.96
C GLU A 506 -33.23 23.90 8.94
N LYS A 507 -33.00 22.60 8.78
CA LYS A 507 -33.59 21.58 9.66
C LYS A 507 -32.69 21.24 10.85
N GLY A 508 -31.44 21.68 10.84
CA GLY A 508 -30.45 21.32 11.85
C GLY A 508 -30.19 19.80 11.94
N LYS A 509 -30.32 19.08 10.81
CA LYS A 509 -30.24 17.62 10.78
C LYS A 509 -29.27 17.15 9.70
N ALA A 510 -28.49 16.12 10.05
CA ALA A 510 -27.69 15.40 9.08
C ALA A 510 -28.60 14.62 8.11
N SER A 511 -28.20 14.56 6.85
CA SER A 511 -28.88 13.77 5.82
C SER A 511 -28.93 12.29 6.21
N PRO A 512 -30.02 11.56 5.89
CA PRO A 512 -30.15 10.15 6.24
C PRO A 512 -29.17 9.25 5.45
N GLY A 513 -28.72 9.71 4.29
CA GLY A 513 -27.72 9.01 3.49
C GLY A 513 -26.34 9.06 4.15
N LEU A 514 -25.63 7.95 4.04
CA LEU A 514 -24.28 7.78 4.57
C LEU A 514 -23.36 7.30 3.44
N TYR A 515 -22.13 7.81 3.44
CA TYR A 515 -21.08 7.32 2.57
C TYR A 515 -20.27 6.22 3.26
N ARG A 516 -19.86 5.24 2.49
CA ARG A 516 -18.77 4.35 2.87
C ARG A 516 -17.47 5.07 2.53
N SER A 517 -16.52 5.05 3.46
CA SER A 517 -15.19 5.71 3.32
C SER A 517 -14.38 5.31 2.08
N GLU A 518 -14.85 4.33 1.32
CA GLU A 518 -14.15 3.72 0.19
C GLU A 518 -14.73 4.12 -1.18
N GLU A 519 -15.86 4.83 -1.21
CA GLU A 519 -16.58 5.11 -2.46
C GLU A 519 -16.04 6.32 -3.21
N HIS A 520 -15.44 7.31 -2.51
CA HIS A 520 -14.94 8.54 -3.12
C HIS A 520 -13.64 9.04 -2.46
N THR A 521 -12.67 9.46 -3.25
CA THR A 521 -11.37 9.97 -2.80
C THR A 521 -11.49 11.23 -1.92
N SER A 522 -12.48 12.06 -2.18
CA SER A 522 -12.76 13.28 -1.39
C SER A 522 -13.25 13.00 0.02
N GLU A 523 -13.91 11.86 0.24
CA GLU A 523 -14.37 11.42 1.56
C GLU A 523 -13.22 10.88 2.41
N LEU A 524 -12.27 10.19 1.79
CA LEU A 524 -11.04 9.76 2.46
C LEU A 524 -10.27 10.96 3.03
N GLN A 525 -10.20 12.07 2.29
CA GLN A 525 -9.55 13.29 2.75
C GLN A 525 -10.30 13.94 3.91
N SER A 526 -11.63 13.85 3.93
CA SER A 526 -12.47 14.32 5.04
C SER A 526 -12.24 13.49 6.30
N LEU A 527 -12.10 12.15 6.17
CA LEU A 527 -11.84 11.22 7.27
C LEU A 527 -10.45 11.39 7.90
N ILE A 528 -9.43 11.73 7.13
CA ILE A 528 -8.06 11.97 7.63
C ILE A 528 -8.02 13.14 8.64
N ARG A 529 -9.04 14.01 8.67
CA ARG A 529 -9.11 15.18 9.55
C ARG A 529 -10.02 15.02 10.78
N ILE A 530 -10.73 13.91 10.92
CA ILE A 530 -11.46 13.56 12.12
C ILE A 530 -10.52 12.95 13.16
#